data_b0369bf507619d203d4b3903c2578a19
#
_entry.id   b0369bf507619d203d4b3903c2578a19
#
_cell.length_a   1.000
_cell.length_b   1.000
_cell.length_c   1.000
_cell.angle_alpha   90.00
_cell.angle_beta   90.00
_cell.angle_gamma   90.00
#
_symmetry.space_group_name_H-M   'P 1'
#
loop_
_entity.id
_entity.type
_entity.pdbx_description
1 polymer ?
#
loop_
_entity_poly.entity_id
_entity_poly.type
_entity_poly.pdbx_seq_one_letter_code
_entity_poly.pdbx_strand_id
1 'polypeptide(L)'
;MSHNRVVLSDESNLRIAERLSGGESFLMIRLLSTDFDGTLADNLHPRSCVPSLDYELSEAVRNGALWAVNTGRSLESALEGLGGLGVSVSPDYILTSERHIYQPDGKGGWHDYGDWNEICREHHDLLFKESGSFFDQISALVASHEGIDFQQNYTGVPEGLVAESEEQLDQLISELLALSGRPVDFHYQRSNIYLRFCHRRYDKGSALAELSRLIDMPTSQILAVGDHQNDLPMLFGEVAGMVACPSNAHRTVKEAVLKAGGHVSELPAGEGTAEAIHLYRTGKKKPANKKKPGSGH
;
A
#
# COMPACT_ATOMS: atom_id res chain seq x y z
N MET A 1 -21.70 -16.98 22.38
CA MET A 1 -21.30 -16.30 21.14
C MET A 1 -20.16 -17.11 20.57
N SER A 2 -20.44 -17.90 19.55
CA SER A 2 -19.50 -18.87 18.95
C SER A 2 -18.63 -18.11 17.96
N HIS A 3 -17.32 -18.07 18.20
CA HIS A 3 -16.35 -17.59 17.26
C HIS A 3 -16.28 -18.58 16.08
N ASN A 4 -16.85 -18.22 14.94
CA ASN A 4 -16.64 -18.94 13.71
C ASN A 4 -15.18 -18.73 13.29
N ARG A 5 -14.32 -19.71 13.55
CA ARG A 5 -13.01 -19.82 12.91
C ARG A 5 -13.27 -20.07 11.42
N VAL A 6 -12.92 -19.11 10.59
CA VAL A 6 -12.82 -19.32 9.13
C VAL A 6 -11.76 -20.40 8.90
N VAL A 7 -12.20 -21.56 8.47
CA VAL A 7 -11.32 -22.69 8.11
C VAL A 7 -10.84 -22.40 6.68
N LEU A 8 -9.59 -21.97 6.56
CA LEU A 8 -8.89 -21.82 5.28
C LEU A 8 -8.83 -23.19 4.58
N SER A 9 -8.83 -23.22 3.24
CA SER A 9 -8.58 -24.47 2.51
C SER A 9 -7.20 -25.03 2.90
N ASP A 10 -7.14 -26.33 3.21
CA ASP A 10 -5.94 -26.98 3.76
C ASP A 10 -4.64 -26.70 2.97
N GLU A 11 -4.71 -26.56 1.65
CA GLU A 11 -3.52 -26.33 0.81
C GLU A 11 -2.95 -24.91 0.91
N SER A 12 -3.80 -23.88 1.04
CA SER A 12 -3.32 -22.51 1.19
C SER A 12 -2.69 -22.30 2.58
N ASN A 13 -3.30 -22.87 3.61
CA ASN A 13 -2.74 -22.90 4.97
C ASN A 13 -1.46 -23.71 5.06
N LEU A 14 -1.39 -24.84 4.34
CA LEU A 14 -0.20 -25.69 4.35
C LEU A 14 1.00 -24.95 3.73
N ARG A 15 0.81 -24.25 2.61
CA ARG A 15 1.86 -23.44 1.97
C ARG A 15 2.33 -22.29 2.86
N ILE A 16 1.39 -21.61 3.53
CA ILE A 16 1.73 -20.52 4.47
C ILE A 16 2.45 -21.10 5.70
N ALA A 17 1.96 -22.19 6.28
CA ALA A 17 2.58 -22.86 7.41
C ALA A 17 3.98 -23.41 7.08
N GLU A 18 4.18 -24.01 5.92
CA GLU A 18 5.48 -24.50 5.44
C GLU A 18 6.48 -23.34 5.24
N ARG A 19 6.01 -22.20 4.70
CA ARG A 19 6.86 -20.99 4.54
C ARG A 19 7.25 -20.35 5.88
N LEU A 20 6.41 -20.45 6.91
CA LEU A 20 6.67 -19.88 8.24
C LEU A 20 7.56 -20.77 9.14
N SER A 21 7.70 -22.09 8.85
CA SER A 21 8.43 -23.04 9.68
C SER A 21 9.93 -23.17 9.39
N GLY A 22 10.46 -22.52 8.34
CA GLY A 22 11.89 -22.56 7.97
C GLY A 22 12.76 -21.80 8.98
N GLY A 23 13.51 -22.54 9.82
CA GLY A 23 14.38 -21.97 10.85
C GLY A 23 15.70 -21.44 10.32
N GLU A 24 16.05 -20.24 10.73
CA GLU A 24 17.33 -19.76 11.26
C GLU A 24 17.28 -18.24 11.46
N SER A 25 17.88 -17.80 12.57
CA SER A 25 17.81 -16.44 13.13
C SER A 25 18.72 -15.45 12.40
N PHE A 26 18.22 -14.83 11.34
CA PHE A 26 18.64 -13.52 10.88
C PHE A 26 17.40 -12.62 10.88
N LEU A 27 17.55 -11.30 10.88
CA LEU A 27 16.45 -10.32 10.67
C LEU A 27 15.81 -10.60 9.29
N MET A 28 15.02 -11.67 9.20
CA MET A 28 14.46 -12.11 7.93
C MET A 28 13.15 -11.40 7.70
N ILE A 29 13.01 -10.78 6.55
CA ILE A 29 11.71 -10.38 6.03
C ILE A 29 10.84 -11.63 5.97
N ARG A 30 9.75 -11.65 6.74
CA ARG A 30 8.74 -12.71 6.70
C ARG A 30 7.44 -12.22 6.06
N LEU A 31 7.18 -10.91 6.12
CA LEU A 31 6.13 -10.24 5.38
C LEU A 31 6.73 -9.01 4.69
N LEU A 32 6.62 -8.96 3.38
CA LEU A 32 6.95 -7.81 2.57
C LEU A 32 5.64 -7.12 2.18
N SER A 33 5.43 -5.88 2.61
CA SER A 33 4.32 -5.02 2.20
C SER A 33 4.84 -3.92 1.28
N THR A 34 4.39 -3.90 0.04
CA THR A 34 4.80 -2.88 -0.93
C THR A 34 3.60 -2.10 -1.43
N ASP A 35 3.72 -0.78 -1.53
CA ASP A 35 2.85 -0.04 -2.42
C ASP A 35 3.10 -0.44 -3.88
N PHE A 36 2.22 0.00 -4.80
CA PHE A 36 2.30 -0.33 -6.21
C PHE A 36 2.84 0.84 -7.04
N ASP A 37 2.12 1.96 -7.06
CA ASP A 37 2.40 3.11 -7.94
C ASP A 37 3.54 3.95 -7.38
N GLY A 38 4.61 4.14 -8.16
CA GLY A 38 5.82 4.84 -7.70
C GLY A 38 6.73 4.01 -6.79
N THR A 39 6.32 2.79 -6.39
CA THR A 39 7.05 1.88 -5.52
C THR A 39 7.47 0.60 -6.26
N LEU A 40 6.55 -0.19 -6.78
CA LEU A 40 6.84 -1.34 -7.66
C LEU A 40 6.93 -0.91 -9.12
N ALA A 41 5.93 -0.15 -9.57
CA ALA A 41 5.84 0.37 -10.92
C ALA A 41 6.33 1.81 -10.98
N ASP A 42 7.12 2.15 -11.99
CA ASP A 42 7.43 3.53 -12.32
C ASP A 42 6.18 4.20 -12.91
N ASN A 43 5.80 5.37 -12.39
CA ASN A 43 4.66 6.14 -12.89
C ASN A 43 4.82 6.56 -14.35
N LEU A 44 6.07 6.69 -14.83
CA LEU A 44 6.38 7.01 -16.22
C LEU A 44 6.39 5.76 -17.13
N HIS A 45 6.67 4.58 -16.57
CA HIS A 45 6.78 3.31 -17.29
C HIS A 45 6.06 2.16 -16.55
N PRO A 46 4.75 2.26 -16.32
CA PRO A 46 4.02 1.37 -15.41
C PRO A 46 3.94 -0.10 -15.85
N ARG A 47 4.35 -0.43 -17.08
CA ARG A 47 4.27 -1.78 -17.65
C ARG A 47 5.63 -2.44 -17.84
N SER A 48 6.64 -2.02 -17.11
CA SER A 48 7.95 -2.66 -17.20
C SER A 48 8.53 -2.93 -15.82
N CYS A 49 8.61 -4.21 -15.46
CA CYS A 49 9.35 -4.61 -14.27
C CYS A 49 10.85 -4.49 -14.52
N VAL A 50 11.55 -3.86 -13.60
CA VAL A 50 13.00 -3.88 -13.64
C VAL A 50 13.52 -5.25 -13.19
N PRO A 51 14.52 -5.87 -13.91
CA PRO A 51 14.99 -7.22 -13.59
C PRO A 51 15.47 -7.38 -12.14
N SER A 52 15.99 -6.31 -11.53
CA SER A 52 16.43 -6.34 -10.14
C SER A 52 15.26 -6.50 -9.16
N LEU A 53 14.09 -5.91 -9.45
CA LEU A 53 12.89 -6.05 -8.63
C LEU A 53 12.35 -7.47 -8.69
N ASP A 54 12.20 -8.03 -9.90
CA ASP A 54 11.75 -9.41 -10.07
C ASP A 54 12.66 -10.41 -9.36
N TYR A 55 13.98 -10.21 -9.48
CA TYR A 55 14.97 -11.04 -8.79
C TYR A 55 14.83 -10.97 -7.27
N GLU A 56 14.78 -9.77 -6.68
CA GLU A 56 14.75 -9.61 -5.22
C GLU A 56 13.41 -10.05 -4.61
N LEU A 57 12.28 -9.81 -5.31
CA LEU A 57 10.97 -10.34 -4.92
C LEU A 57 10.99 -11.88 -4.93
N SER A 58 11.49 -12.47 -6.03
CA SER A 58 11.60 -13.94 -6.16
C SER A 58 12.48 -14.55 -5.08
N GLU A 59 13.61 -13.90 -4.75
CA GLU A 59 14.49 -14.35 -3.67
C GLU A 59 13.83 -14.21 -2.30
N ALA A 60 13.12 -13.11 -2.01
CA ALA A 60 12.42 -12.94 -0.74
C ALA A 60 11.35 -14.04 -0.56
N VAL A 61 10.52 -14.26 -1.57
CA VAL A 61 9.48 -15.29 -1.57
C VAL A 61 10.07 -16.70 -1.46
N ARG A 62 11.16 -17.00 -2.18
CA ARG A 62 11.86 -18.30 -2.12
C ARG A 62 12.45 -18.56 -0.73
N ASN A 63 12.88 -17.51 -0.03
CA ASN A 63 13.38 -17.59 1.34
C ASN A 63 12.25 -17.56 2.40
N GLY A 64 11.00 -17.71 1.99
CA GLY A 64 9.85 -17.89 2.88
C GLY A 64 9.15 -16.58 3.29
N ALA A 65 9.45 -15.44 2.68
CA ALA A 65 8.66 -14.23 2.88
C ALA A 65 7.31 -14.37 2.20
N LEU A 66 6.25 -13.90 2.86
CA LEU A 66 4.97 -13.60 2.24
C LEU A 66 5.06 -12.22 1.59
N TRP A 67 4.38 -12.03 0.48
CA TRP A 67 4.31 -10.75 -0.20
C TRP A 67 2.88 -10.22 -0.23
N ALA A 68 2.70 -8.99 0.26
CA ALA A 68 1.46 -8.25 0.23
C ALA A 68 1.63 -6.97 -0.60
N VAL A 69 0.79 -6.76 -1.60
CA VAL A 69 0.68 -5.48 -2.31
C VAL A 69 -0.36 -4.63 -1.60
N ASN A 70 0.00 -3.43 -1.15
CA ASN A 70 -0.84 -2.53 -0.35
C ASN A 70 -1.07 -1.21 -1.12
N THR A 71 -2.17 -1.12 -1.84
CA THR A 71 -2.40 -0.07 -2.85
C THR A 71 -3.73 0.67 -2.67
N GLY A 72 -3.78 1.90 -3.17
CA GLY A 72 -5.03 2.64 -3.34
C GLY A 72 -5.94 2.12 -4.46
N ARG A 73 -5.43 1.26 -5.35
CA ARG A 73 -6.18 0.70 -6.47
C ARG A 73 -7.33 -0.20 -5.99
N SER A 74 -8.35 -0.37 -6.85
CA SER A 74 -9.32 -1.46 -6.69
C SER A 74 -8.65 -2.81 -6.92
N LEU A 75 -9.29 -3.92 -6.51
CA LEU A 75 -8.75 -5.26 -6.74
C LEU A 75 -8.52 -5.54 -8.23
N GLU A 76 -9.48 -5.22 -9.07
CA GLU A 76 -9.38 -5.39 -10.52
C GLU A 76 -8.20 -4.61 -11.11
N SER A 77 -8.08 -3.31 -10.77
CA SER A 77 -6.99 -2.47 -11.24
C SER A 77 -5.62 -2.90 -10.70
N ALA A 78 -5.56 -3.42 -9.47
CA ALA A 78 -4.33 -3.96 -8.90
C ALA A 78 -3.87 -5.23 -9.64
N LEU A 79 -4.80 -6.13 -9.94
CA LEU A 79 -4.52 -7.35 -10.70
C LEU A 79 -4.08 -7.05 -12.14
N GLU A 80 -4.74 -6.10 -12.82
CA GLU A 80 -4.33 -5.63 -14.14
C GLU A 80 -2.91 -5.03 -14.08
N GLY A 81 -2.64 -4.18 -13.09
CA GLY A 81 -1.32 -3.57 -12.89
C GLY A 81 -0.22 -4.60 -12.66
N LEU A 82 -0.47 -5.61 -11.81
CA LEU A 82 0.47 -6.69 -11.52
C LEU A 82 0.73 -7.55 -12.78
N GLY A 83 -0.32 -7.87 -13.55
CA GLY A 83 -0.18 -8.56 -14.83
C GLY A 83 0.62 -7.75 -15.84
N GLY A 84 0.44 -6.44 -15.89
CA GLY A 84 1.20 -5.53 -16.75
C GLY A 84 2.66 -5.35 -16.28
N LEU A 85 2.92 -5.39 -14.98
CA LEU A 85 4.28 -5.30 -14.43
C LEU A 85 5.14 -6.52 -14.79
N GLY A 86 4.53 -7.71 -14.86
CA GLY A 86 5.21 -8.91 -15.36
C GLY A 86 6.26 -9.49 -14.40
N VAL A 87 6.05 -9.39 -13.09
CA VAL A 87 6.88 -10.07 -12.08
C VAL A 87 6.64 -11.58 -12.10
N SER A 88 7.68 -12.36 -11.82
CA SER A 88 7.65 -13.84 -11.89
C SER A 88 6.95 -14.49 -10.69
N VAL A 89 6.67 -13.74 -9.63
CA VAL A 89 6.00 -14.21 -8.42
C VAL A 89 4.66 -13.50 -8.24
N SER A 90 3.69 -14.20 -7.66
CA SER A 90 2.39 -13.62 -7.30
C SER A 90 2.38 -13.23 -5.84
N PRO A 91 1.68 -12.15 -5.46
CA PRO A 91 1.47 -11.81 -4.07
C PRO A 91 0.63 -12.87 -3.36
N ASP A 92 0.88 -13.05 -2.06
CA ASP A 92 0.08 -13.89 -1.17
C ASP A 92 -1.18 -13.14 -0.70
N TYR A 93 -1.09 -11.80 -0.64
CA TYR A 93 -2.20 -10.90 -0.28
C TYR A 93 -2.21 -9.65 -1.15
N ILE A 94 -3.41 -9.11 -1.39
CA ILE A 94 -3.58 -7.79 -1.99
C ILE A 94 -4.45 -6.94 -1.06
N LEU A 95 -3.90 -5.82 -0.59
CA LEU A 95 -4.60 -4.83 0.21
C LEU A 95 -5.00 -3.69 -0.73
N THR A 96 -6.30 -3.50 -0.94
CA THR A 96 -6.83 -2.59 -1.95
C THR A 96 -7.60 -1.43 -1.34
N SER A 97 -7.77 -0.37 -2.13
CA SER A 97 -8.50 0.82 -1.68
C SER A 97 -7.99 1.32 -0.32
N GLU A 98 -6.69 1.00 -0.02
CA GLU A 98 -5.99 1.37 1.22
C GLU A 98 -6.57 0.75 2.50
N ARG A 99 -7.46 -0.27 2.39
CA ARG A 99 -8.19 -0.81 3.54
C ARG A 99 -8.64 -2.25 3.43
N HIS A 100 -8.95 -2.76 2.26
CA HIS A 100 -9.51 -4.11 2.09
C HIS A 100 -8.41 -5.15 1.91
N ILE A 101 -8.55 -6.32 2.50
CA ILE A 101 -7.57 -7.41 2.47
C ILE A 101 -8.15 -8.58 1.69
N TYR A 102 -7.42 -9.02 0.67
CA TYR A 102 -7.80 -10.15 -0.17
C TYR A 102 -6.70 -11.20 -0.20
N GLN A 103 -7.11 -12.46 -0.34
CA GLN A 103 -6.22 -13.59 -0.59
C GLN A 103 -6.69 -14.41 -1.79
N PRO A 104 -5.82 -15.21 -2.44
CA PRO A 104 -6.20 -16.11 -3.52
C PRO A 104 -7.20 -17.16 -3.03
N ASP A 105 -8.21 -17.49 -3.87
CA ASP A 105 -9.21 -18.52 -3.57
C ASP A 105 -8.78 -19.95 -3.98
N GLY A 106 -7.56 -20.10 -4.50
CA GLY A 106 -7.02 -21.37 -5.01
C GLY A 106 -7.63 -21.83 -6.34
N LYS A 107 -8.56 -21.06 -6.93
CA LYS A 107 -9.23 -21.36 -8.20
C LYS A 107 -8.94 -20.33 -9.28
N GLY A 108 -8.00 -19.43 -9.02
CA GLY A 108 -7.60 -18.35 -9.91
C GLY A 108 -8.30 -17.01 -9.63
N GLY A 109 -9.16 -16.94 -8.61
CA GLY A 109 -9.79 -15.73 -8.10
C GLY A 109 -9.23 -15.26 -6.75
N TRP A 110 -9.87 -14.23 -6.21
CA TRP A 110 -9.54 -13.61 -4.94
C TRP A 110 -10.81 -13.45 -4.09
N HIS A 111 -10.67 -13.57 -2.77
CA HIS A 111 -11.76 -13.39 -1.84
C HIS A 111 -11.32 -12.62 -0.59
N ASP A 112 -12.29 -12.06 0.13
CA ASP A 112 -12.08 -11.35 1.39
C ASP A 112 -11.32 -12.24 2.39
N TYR A 113 -10.31 -11.67 3.07
CA TYR A 113 -9.57 -12.37 4.11
C TYR A 113 -10.08 -12.00 5.51
N GLY A 114 -10.75 -12.97 6.15
CA GLY A 114 -11.43 -12.72 7.42
C GLY A 114 -12.72 -11.90 7.26
N ASP A 115 -13.15 -11.27 8.33
CA ASP A 115 -14.35 -10.41 8.41
C ASP A 115 -14.05 -8.91 8.28
N TRP A 116 -12.78 -8.55 8.21
CA TRP A 116 -12.30 -7.17 8.18
C TRP A 116 -12.94 -6.32 7.07
N ASN A 117 -13.03 -6.87 5.86
CA ASN A 117 -13.57 -6.13 4.73
C ASN A 117 -15.06 -5.82 4.88
N GLU A 118 -15.83 -6.74 5.46
CA GLU A 118 -17.25 -6.54 5.75
C GLU A 118 -17.44 -5.41 6.78
N ILE A 119 -16.73 -5.48 7.90
CA ILE A 119 -16.75 -4.45 8.95
C ILE A 119 -16.31 -3.08 8.39
N CYS A 120 -15.28 -3.08 7.53
CA CYS A 120 -14.79 -1.87 6.90
C CYS A 120 -15.85 -1.24 5.98
N ARG A 121 -16.54 -2.03 5.16
CA ARG A 121 -17.64 -1.56 4.31
C ARG A 121 -18.78 -1.00 5.13
N GLU A 122 -19.23 -1.72 6.16
CA GLU A 122 -20.31 -1.25 7.05
C GLU A 122 -20.00 0.13 7.68
N HIS A 123 -18.77 0.30 8.18
CA HIS A 123 -18.36 1.59 8.77
C HIS A 123 -18.31 2.72 7.73
N HIS A 124 -17.85 2.44 6.52
CA HIS A 124 -17.85 3.44 5.44
C HIS A 124 -19.28 3.79 5.01
N ASP A 125 -20.14 2.79 4.80
CA ASP A 125 -21.53 3.00 4.40
C ASP A 125 -22.28 3.83 5.45
N LEU A 126 -22.07 3.55 6.73
CA LEU A 126 -22.65 4.31 7.82
C LEU A 126 -22.14 5.77 7.82
N LEU A 127 -20.82 5.96 7.72
CA LEU A 127 -20.22 7.30 7.66
C LEU A 127 -20.83 8.14 6.52
N PHE A 128 -20.89 7.61 5.30
CA PHE A 128 -21.41 8.34 4.16
C PHE A 128 -22.90 8.62 4.29
N LYS A 129 -23.67 7.64 4.78
CA LYS A 129 -25.11 7.77 5.00
C LYS A 129 -25.46 8.85 6.04
N GLU A 130 -24.72 8.91 7.14
CA GLU A 130 -24.98 9.83 8.24
C GLU A 130 -24.38 11.23 8.03
N SER A 131 -23.50 11.38 7.03
CA SER A 131 -22.75 12.61 6.80
C SER A 131 -23.23 13.42 5.58
N GLY A 132 -24.45 13.20 5.09
CA GLY A 132 -24.96 13.81 3.86
C GLY A 132 -24.79 15.33 3.80
N SER A 133 -25.15 16.05 4.86
CA SER A 133 -25.00 17.52 4.92
C SER A 133 -23.56 18.01 4.88
N PHE A 134 -22.61 17.20 5.34
CA PHE A 134 -21.19 17.50 5.24
C PHE A 134 -20.67 17.27 3.81
N PHE A 135 -21.11 16.20 3.16
CA PHE A 135 -20.80 15.95 1.76
C PHE A 135 -21.45 16.97 0.80
N ASP A 136 -22.61 17.53 1.15
CA ASP A 136 -23.19 18.65 0.40
C ASP A 136 -22.29 19.89 0.47
N GLN A 137 -21.69 20.19 1.63
CA GLN A 137 -20.71 21.28 1.76
C GLN A 137 -19.44 20.99 0.94
N ILE A 138 -18.93 19.76 0.96
CA ILE A 138 -17.80 19.36 0.10
C ILE A 138 -18.16 19.55 -1.38
N SER A 139 -19.36 19.16 -1.78
CA SER A 139 -19.81 19.31 -3.17
C SER A 139 -19.88 20.78 -3.59
N ALA A 140 -20.38 21.66 -2.73
CA ALA A 140 -20.39 23.10 -2.98
C ALA A 140 -18.98 23.69 -3.05
N LEU A 141 -18.08 23.22 -2.18
CA LEU A 141 -16.68 23.64 -2.17
C LEU A 141 -15.97 23.24 -3.48
N VAL A 142 -16.10 21.99 -3.90
CA VAL A 142 -15.50 21.48 -5.16
C VAL A 142 -16.04 22.24 -6.36
N ALA A 143 -17.35 22.51 -6.41
CA ALA A 143 -17.96 23.27 -7.50
C ALA A 143 -17.45 24.73 -7.60
N SER A 144 -16.82 25.27 -6.57
CA SER A 144 -16.20 26.60 -6.57
C SER A 144 -14.75 26.63 -7.08
N HIS A 145 -14.17 25.44 -7.36
CA HIS A 145 -12.81 25.30 -7.84
C HIS A 145 -12.78 24.69 -9.25
N GLU A 146 -12.18 25.40 -10.20
CA GLU A 146 -11.90 24.83 -11.53
C GLU A 146 -10.76 23.80 -11.42
N GLY A 147 -10.83 22.72 -12.22
CA GLY A 147 -9.76 21.71 -12.29
C GLY A 147 -9.73 20.73 -11.12
N ILE A 148 -10.81 20.65 -10.34
CA ILE A 148 -11.00 19.63 -9.31
C ILE A 148 -12.28 18.85 -9.62
N ASP A 149 -12.13 17.53 -9.81
CA ASP A 149 -13.24 16.65 -10.14
C ASP A 149 -13.46 15.59 -9.05
N PHE A 150 -14.73 15.20 -8.88
CA PHE A 150 -15.08 14.06 -8.05
C PHE A 150 -14.66 12.73 -8.72
N GLN A 151 -14.04 11.87 -7.95
CA GLN A 151 -13.96 10.45 -8.25
C GLN A 151 -15.18 9.76 -7.68
N GLN A 152 -15.96 9.13 -8.54
CA GLN A 152 -17.16 8.39 -8.17
C GLN A 152 -16.89 6.89 -8.24
N ASN A 153 -17.51 6.14 -7.33
CA ASN A 153 -17.57 4.69 -7.46
C ASN A 153 -18.58 4.27 -8.56
N TYR A 154 -18.69 2.98 -8.81
CA TYR A 154 -19.62 2.43 -9.81
C TYR A 154 -21.11 2.70 -9.51
N THR A 155 -21.46 3.13 -8.29
CA THR A 155 -22.82 3.56 -7.90
C THR A 155 -23.05 5.06 -8.02
N GLY A 156 -22.02 5.83 -8.43
CA GLY A 156 -22.08 7.28 -8.54
C GLY A 156 -21.89 8.03 -7.21
N VAL A 157 -21.50 7.31 -6.15
CA VAL A 157 -21.19 7.93 -4.85
C VAL A 157 -19.78 8.54 -4.91
N PRO A 158 -19.59 9.81 -4.51
CA PRO A 158 -18.27 10.42 -4.45
C PRO A 158 -17.37 9.70 -3.44
N GLU A 159 -16.30 9.10 -3.90
CA GLU A 159 -15.30 8.43 -3.04
C GLU A 159 -14.07 9.28 -2.80
N GLY A 160 -13.88 10.32 -3.59
CA GLY A 160 -12.70 11.17 -3.50
C GLY A 160 -12.68 12.26 -4.56
N LEU A 161 -11.52 12.87 -4.71
CA LEU A 161 -11.28 14.00 -5.60
C LEU A 161 -9.99 13.78 -6.38
N VAL A 162 -9.91 14.37 -7.55
CA VAL A 162 -8.68 14.54 -8.34
C VAL A 162 -8.53 16.01 -8.70
N ALA A 163 -7.35 16.57 -8.51
CA ALA A 163 -6.99 17.93 -8.86
C ALA A 163 -6.03 17.96 -10.06
N GLU A 164 -5.84 19.12 -10.68
CA GLU A 164 -4.83 19.28 -11.74
C GLU A 164 -3.41 19.44 -11.18
N SER A 165 -3.27 19.88 -9.92
CA SER A 165 -1.95 20.00 -9.26
C SER A 165 -2.03 19.72 -7.76
N GLU A 166 -0.87 19.46 -7.15
CA GLU A 166 -0.74 19.27 -5.70
C GLU A 166 -1.07 20.53 -4.92
N GLU A 167 -0.67 21.71 -5.42
CA GLU A 167 -0.93 23.02 -4.78
C GLU A 167 -2.42 23.31 -4.71
N GLN A 168 -3.14 22.96 -5.78
CA GLN A 168 -4.60 23.14 -5.85
C GLN A 168 -5.29 22.21 -4.84
N LEU A 169 -4.82 20.96 -4.74
CA LEU A 169 -5.34 20.02 -3.76
C LEU A 169 -5.03 20.46 -2.33
N ASP A 170 -3.84 21.02 -2.06
CA ASP A 170 -3.45 21.57 -0.75
C ASP A 170 -4.38 22.71 -0.31
N GLN A 171 -4.71 23.61 -1.24
CA GLN A 171 -5.66 24.69 -0.98
C GLN A 171 -7.04 24.11 -0.63
N LEU A 172 -7.57 23.22 -1.46
CA LEU A 172 -8.87 22.59 -1.23
C LEU A 172 -8.90 21.85 0.12
N ILE A 173 -7.86 21.10 0.47
CA ILE A 173 -7.77 20.41 1.75
C ILE A 173 -7.86 21.39 2.92
N SER A 174 -7.17 22.53 2.82
CA SER A 174 -7.23 23.57 3.86
C SER A 174 -8.65 24.09 4.07
N GLU A 175 -9.37 24.34 2.98
CA GLU A 175 -10.76 24.82 3.01
C GLU A 175 -11.72 23.70 3.49
N LEU A 176 -11.53 22.45 3.05
CA LEU A 176 -12.28 21.28 3.50
C LEU A 176 -12.16 21.08 5.02
N LEU A 177 -10.96 21.25 5.57
CA LEU A 177 -10.70 21.11 7.00
C LEU A 177 -11.36 22.23 7.82
N ALA A 178 -11.66 23.37 7.21
CA ALA A 178 -12.37 24.50 7.82
C ALA A 178 -13.90 24.37 7.80
N LEU A 179 -14.46 23.40 7.05
CA LEU A 179 -15.89 23.15 7.00
C LEU A 179 -16.45 22.78 8.37
N SER A 180 -17.66 23.27 8.65
CA SER A 180 -18.35 22.98 9.91
C SER A 180 -19.05 21.62 9.88
N GLY A 181 -19.28 21.03 11.07
CA GLY A 181 -20.01 19.77 11.18
C GLY A 181 -19.30 18.56 10.60
N ARG A 182 -17.97 18.61 10.49
CA ARG A 182 -17.17 17.46 10.06
C ARG A 182 -17.39 16.28 11.01
N PRO A 183 -17.80 15.11 10.47
CA PRO A 183 -17.99 13.92 11.28
C PRO A 183 -16.69 13.49 11.96
N VAL A 184 -16.79 12.97 13.19
CA VAL A 184 -15.62 12.54 13.99
C VAL A 184 -14.85 11.44 13.28
N ASP A 185 -15.54 10.56 12.60
CA ASP A 185 -14.95 9.41 11.91
C ASP A 185 -14.57 9.71 10.44
N PHE A 186 -14.82 10.93 9.96
CA PHE A 186 -14.38 11.35 8.64
C PHE A 186 -12.88 11.59 8.61
N HIS A 187 -12.24 11.02 7.61
CA HIS A 187 -10.85 11.25 7.27
C HIS A 187 -10.67 11.24 5.75
N TYR A 188 -9.48 11.59 5.30
CA TYR A 188 -9.08 11.45 3.90
C TYR A 188 -7.66 10.90 3.80
N GLN A 189 -7.38 10.25 2.70
CA GLN A 189 -6.06 9.80 2.30
C GLN A 189 -5.64 10.56 1.05
N ARG A 190 -4.37 10.90 0.97
CA ARG A 190 -3.82 11.68 -0.14
C ARG A 190 -2.67 10.94 -0.80
N SER A 191 -2.71 10.92 -2.14
CA SER A 191 -1.60 10.47 -2.97
C SER A 191 -1.48 11.40 -4.18
N ASN A 192 -0.41 12.20 -4.21
CA ASN A 192 -0.16 13.19 -5.26
C ASN A 192 -1.35 14.16 -5.43
N ILE A 193 -2.01 14.14 -6.59
CA ILE A 193 -3.19 14.96 -6.92
C ILE A 193 -4.52 14.29 -6.53
N TYR A 194 -4.48 13.10 -5.94
CA TYR A 194 -5.66 12.32 -5.55
C TYR A 194 -5.94 12.45 -4.06
N LEU A 195 -7.22 12.58 -3.72
CA LEU A 195 -7.71 12.55 -2.35
C LEU A 195 -8.88 11.58 -2.27
N ARG A 196 -8.81 10.63 -1.35
CA ARG A 196 -9.88 9.66 -1.09
C ARG A 196 -10.52 9.94 0.25
N PHE A 197 -11.85 10.01 0.29
CA PHE A 197 -12.59 10.08 1.55
C PHE A 197 -12.64 8.70 2.21
N CYS A 198 -12.44 8.65 3.50
CA CYS A 198 -12.44 7.39 4.23
C CYS A 198 -12.90 7.57 5.69
N HIS A 199 -13.23 6.45 6.30
CA HIS A 199 -13.40 6.38 7.74
C HIS A 199 -12.02 6.35 8.41
N ARG A 200 -11.82 7.17 9.45
CA ARG A 200 -10.53 7.40 10.14
C ARG A 200 -9.80 6.17 10.65
N ARG A 201 -10.49 5.03 10.78
CA ARG A 201 -9.90 3.77 11.26
C ARG A 201 -9.18 2.99 10.18
N TYR A 202 -9.38 3.36 8.90
CA TYR A 202 -8.98 2.53 7.78
C TYR A 202 -8.03 3.28 6.87
N ASP A 203 -6.81 2.78 6.80
CA ASP A 203 -5.72 3.24 5.97
C ASP A 203 -4.76 2.07 5.66
N LYS A 204 -3.69 2.32 4.90
CA LYS A 204 -2.70 1.29 4.57
C LYS A 204 -2.04 0.68 5.80
N GLY A 205 -1.86 1.45 6.88
CA GLY A 205 -1.28 0.99 8.12
C GLY A 205 -2.21 0.05 8.88
N SER A 206 -3.48 0.44 9.05
CA SER A 206 -4.48 -0.38 9.73
C SER A 206 -4.76 -1.70 8.99
N ALA A 207 -4.79 -1.67 7.65
CA ALA A 207 -4.93 -2.87 6.83
C ALA A 207 -3.72 -3.82 6.99
N LEU A 208 -2.49 -3.27 7.00
CA LEU A 208 -1.29 -4.06 7.23
C LEU A 208 -1.22 -4.62 8.66
N ALA A 209 -1.60 -3.82 9.65
CA ALA A 209 -1.66 -4.27 11.05
C ALA A 209 -2.69 -5.40 11.24
N GLU A 210 -3.85 -5.30 10.59
CA GLU A 210 -4.85 -6.36 10.61
C GLU A 210 -4.37 -7.62 9.90
N LEU A 211 -3.75 -7.51 8.71
CA LEU A 211 -3.14 -8.65 8.05
C LEU A 211 -2.10 -9.32 8.96
N SER A 212 -1.22 -8.52 9.58
CA SER A 212 -0.21 -8.99 10.53
C SER A 212 -0.84 -9.80 11.68
N ARG A 213 -1.93 -9.29 12.25
CA ARG A 213 -2.70 -9.96 13.31
C ARG A 213 -3.31 -11.29 12.84
N LEU A 214 -3.90 -11.30 11.64
CA LEU A 214 -4.58 -12.48 11.08
C LEU A 214 -3.61 -13.64 10.81
N ILE A 215 -2.36 -13.32 10.43
CA ILE A 215 -1.33 -14.33 10.12
C ILE A 215 -0.30 -14.52 11.25
N ASP A 216 -0.54 -13.91 12.41
CA ASP A 216 0.36 -13.96 13.58
C ASP A 216 1.81 -13.54 13.25
N MET A 217 1.95 -12.42 12.51
CA MET A 217 3.24 -11.91 12.04
C MET A 217 3.75 -10.80 12.96
N PRO A 218 4.88 -10.97 13.66
CA PRO A 218 5.44 -9.90 14.47
C PRO A 218 5.94 -8.73 13.61
N THR A 219 5.70 -7.49 14.07
CA THR A 219 6.07 -6.26 13.34
C THR A 219 7.56 -6.20 12.99
N SER A 220 8.43 -6.75 13.85
CA SER A 220 9.89 -6.83 13.61
C SER A 220 10.30 -7.65 12.38
N GLN A 221 9.39 -8.44 11.82
CA GLN A 221 9.60 -9.28 10.64
C GLN A 221 8.90 -8.73 9.38
N ILE A 222 8.30 -7.55 9.48
CA ILE A 222 7.60 -6.87 8.38
C ILE A 222 8.51 -5.81 7.79
N LEU A 223 8.73 -5.87 6.47
CA LEU A 223 9.29 -4.78 5.68
C LEU A 223 8.15 -4.09 4.93
N ALA A 224 7.95 -2.79 5.17
CA ALA A 224 7.04 -1.95 4.40
C ALA A 224 7.82 -0.99 3.50
N VAL A 225 7.39 -0.87 2.23
CA VAL A 225 7.99 0.03 1.24
C VAL A 225 6.88 0.83 0.57
N GLY A 226 7.01 2.16 0.56
CA GLY A 226 6.05 3.08 -0.05
C GLY A 226 6.70 4.39 -0.44
N ASP A 227 6.02 5.22 -1.24
CA ASP A 227 6.60 6.46 -1.76
C ASP A 227 5.76 7.71 -1.50
N HIS A 228 4.48 7.57 -1.10
CA HIS A 228 3.60 8.73 -0.96
C HIS A 228 2.95 8.87 0.43
N GLN A 229 2.22 9.98 0.67
CA GLN A 229 1.68 10.31 2.00
C GLN A 229 0.67 9.27 2.53
N ASN A 230 -0.09 8.61 1.66
CA ASN A 230 -1.00 7.52 2.04
C ASN A 230 -0.27 6.26 2.52
N ASP A 231 1.06 6.17 2.30
CA ASP A 231 1.90 5.08 2.82
C ASP A 231 2.40 5.33 4.24
N LEU A 232 2.41 6.59 4.68
CA LEU A 232 2.93 6.94 6.01
C LEU A 232 2.40 6.05 7.13
N PRO A 233 1.10 5.71 7.20
CA PRO A 233 0.59 4.84 8.26
C PRO A 233 1.22 3.44 8.29
N MET A 234 1.61 2.85 7.15
CA MET A 234 2.27 1.54 7.13
C MET A 234 3.79 1.62 7.37
N LEU A 235 4.38 2.83 7.29
CA LEU A 235 5.81 3.08 7.48
C LEU A 235 6.16 3.46 8.93
N PHE A 236 5.22 3.35 9.87
CA PHE A 236 5.50 3.53 11.29
C PHE A 236 6.01 2.22 11.91
N GLY A 237 7.01 2.35 12.80
CA GLY A 237 7.64 1.19 13.48
C GLY A 237 6.68 0.33 14.30
N GLU A 238 5.51 0.85 14.64
CA GLU A 238 4.43 0.12 15.33
C GLU A 238 3.71 -0.86 14.39
N VAL A 239 3.78 -0.63 13.06
CA VAL A 239 3.15 -1.46 12.03
C VAL A 239 4.18 -2.33 11.32
N ALA A 240 5.33 -1.76 10.95
CA ALA A 240 6.42 -2.47 10.30
C ALA A 240 7.77 -2.09 10.94
N GLY A 241 8.51 -3.09 11.41
CA GLY A 241 9.81 -2.88 12.07
C GLY A 241 10.95 -2.57 11.10
N MET A 242 10.76 -2.82 9.81
CA MET A 242 11.65 -2.46 8.71
C MET A 242 10.88 -1.59 7.73
N VAL A 243 11.39 -0.40 7.42
CA VAL A 243 10.72 0.53 6.50
C VAL A 243 11.69 1.08 5.48
N ALA A 244 11.21 1.31 4.28
CA ALA A 244 12.02 1.89 3.21
C ALA A 244 11.17 2.72 2.24
N CYS A 245 11.84 3.55 1.45
CA CYS A 245 11.22 4.23 0.32
C CYS A 245 12.22 4.41 -0.83
N PRO A 246 11.74 4.47 -2.09
CA PRO A 246 12.57 4.77 -3.26
C PRO A 246 12.93 6.27 -3.31
N SER A 247 13.84 6.64 -4.22
CA SER A 247 14.32 8.03 -4.33
C SER A 247 13.26 9.01 -4.83
N ASN A 248 12.25 8.55 -5.55
CA ASN A 248 11.11 9.37 -5.99
C ASN A 248 10.10 9.65 -4.87
N ALA A 249 10.24 9.03 -3.70
CA ALA A 249 9.30 9.20 -2.61
C ALA A 249 9.14 10.68 -2.21
N HIS A 250 7.93 11.04 -1.82
CA HIS A 250 7.61 12.37 -1.33
C HIS A 250 8.50 12.72 -0.12
N ARG A 251 8.84 14.01 0.04
CA ARG A 251 9.75 14.49 1.09
C ARG A 251 9.33 14.03 2.48
N THR A 252 8.05 14.11 2.82
CA THR A 252 7.54 13.70 4.14
C THR A 252 7.72 12.20 4.40
N VAL A 253 7.64 11.35 3.35
CA VAL A 253 7.88 9.91 3.45
C VAL A 253 9.36 9.63 3.73
N LYS A 254 10.27 10.28 3.00
CA LYS A 254 11.71 10.15 3.25
C LYS A 254 12.09 10.55 4.67
N GLU A 255 11.54 11.67 5.15
CA GLU A 255 11.76 12.14 6.53
C GLU A 255 11.23 11.14 7.56
N ALA A 256 10.05 10.56 7.33
CA ALA A 256 9.45 9.55 8.21
C ALA A 256 10.28 8.26 8.24
N VAL A 257 10.69 7.76 7.06
CA VAL A 257 11.55 6.57 6.94
C VAL A 257 12.88 6.76 7.65
N LEU A 258 13.55 7.90 7.45
CA LEU A 258 14.80 8.21 8.15
C LEU A 258 14.62 8.31 9.67
N LYS A 259 13.53 8.93 10.12
CA LYS A 259 13.20 9.05 11.56
C LYS A 259 12.95 7.67 12.19
N ALA A 260 12.37 6.74 11.45
CA ALA A 260 12.18 5.36 11.88
C ALA A 260 13.46 4.49 11.81
N GLY A 261 14.59 5.06 11.36
CA GLY A 261 15.85 4.31 11.16
C GLY A 261 15.83 3.41 9.92
N GLY A 262 14.91 3.67 9.00
CA GLY A 262 14.74 2.90 7.77
C GLY A 262 15.69 3.32 6.64
N HIS A 263 15.46 2.74 5.46
CA HIS A 263 16.30 2.95 4.29
C HIS A 263 15.62 3.83 3.23
N VAL A 264 16.27 4.92 2.86
CA VAL A 264 15.91 5.74 1.69
C VAL A 264 16.87 5.39 0.57
N SER A 265 16.34 4.81 -0.52
CA SER A 265 17.14 4.43 -1.69
C SER A 265 17.56 5.66 -2.50
N GLU A 266 18.68 5.56 -3.20
CA GLU A 266 19.09 6.52 -4.22
C GLU A 266 18.46 6.22 -5.60
N LEU A 267 17.82 5.05 -5.74
CA LEU A 267 17.20 4.57 -6.96
C LEU A 267 15.68 4.76 -6.91
N PRO A 268 15.01 5.02 -8.07
CA PRO A 268 13.57 5.25 -8.11
C PRO A 268 12.77 3.95 -8.14
N ALA A 269 11.51 4.04 -7.73
CA ALA A 269 10.46 3.04 -7.90
C ALA A 269 10.97 1.59 -7.68
N GLY A 270 10.72 0.68 -8.63
CA GLY A 270 11.09 -0.72 -8.52
C GLY A 270 12.59 -0.99 -8.32
N GLU A 271 13.48 -0.13 -8.83
CA GLU A 271 14.92 -0.26 -8.56
C GLU A 271 15.24 0.04 -7.09
N GLY A 272 14.62 1.10 -6.54
CA GLY A 272 14.76 1.47 -5.13
C GLY A 272 14.15 0.45 -4.19
N THR A 273 13.00 -0.10 -4.55
CA THR A 273 12.35 -1.19 -3.82
C THR A 273 13.22 -2.45 -3.83
N ALA A 274 13.80 -2.80 -4.98
CA ALA A 274 14.75 -3.92 -5.08
C ALA A 274 15.97 -3.73 -4.17
N GLU A 275 16.54 -2.52 -4.14
CA GLU A 275 17.65 -2.20 -3.24
C GLU A 275 17.26 -2.39 -1.77
N ALA A 276 16.08 -1.90 -1.36
CA ALA A 276 15.57 -2.05 0.00
C ALA A 276 15.38 -3.53 0.38
N ILE A 277 14.73 -4.32 -0.48
CA ILE A 277 14.54 -5.76 -0.25
C ILE A 277 15.90 -6.46 -0.10
N HIS A 278 16.85 -6.17 -1.01
CA HIS A 278 18.20 -6.71 -0.95
C HIS A 278 18.90 -6.41 0.38
N LEU A 279 18.86 -5.13 0.80
CA LEU A 279 19.51 -4.67 2.03
C LEU A 279 18.97 -5.43 3.26
N TYR A 280 17.66 -5.47 3.42
CA TYR A 280 17.04 -6.12 4.60
C TYR A 280 17.14 -7.64 4.54
N ARG A 281 17.15 -8.25 3.36
CA ARG A 281 17.32 -9.69 3.18
C ARG A 281 18.74 -10.15 3.46
N THR A 282 19.75 -9.35 3.11
CA THR A 282 21.17 -9.75 3.19
C THR A 282 21.98 -9.05 4.27
N GLY A 283 21.46 -7.98 4.85
CA GLY A 283 22.18 -7.08 5.74
C GLY A 283 23.29 -6.27 5.06
N LYS A 284 23.33 -6.24 3.72
CA LYS A 284 24.39 -5.59 2.93
C LYS A 284 23.82 -4.62 1.92
N LYS A 285 24.38 -3.41 1.85
CA LYS A 285 24.09 -2.50 0.73
C LYS A 285 24.60 -3.07 -0.58
N LYS A 286 23.79 -3.03 -1.64
CA LYS A 286 24.24 -3.36 -3.00
C LYS A 286 25.41 -2.43 -3.36
N PRO A 287 26.53 -2.93 -3.94
CA PRO A 287 27.57 -2.04 -4.43
C PRO A 287 26.98 -1.16 -5.54
N ALA A 288 27.20 0.16 -5.45
CA ALA A 288 26.78 1.11 -6.47
C ALA A 288 27.27 0.64 -7.84
N ASN A 289 26.36 0.50 -8.81
CA ASN A 289 26.72 0.18 -10.17
C ASN A 289 27.59 1.34 -10.71
N LYS A 290 28.92 1.13 -10.79
CA LYS A 290 29.81 2.08 -11.46
C LYS A 290 29.34 2.18 -12.89
N LYS A 291 28.69 3.32 -13.26
CA LYS A 291 28.46 3.65 -14.68
C LYS A 291 29.79 3.45 -15.41
N LYS A 292 29.85 2.53 -16.38
CA LYS A 292 31.00 2.44 -17.27
C LYS A 292 31.19 3.82 -17.89
N PRO A 293 32.40 4.41 -17.85
CA PRO A 293 32.66 5.64 -18.56
C PRO A 293 32.31 5.40 -20.04
N GLY A 294 31.45 6.25 -20.59
CA GLY A 294 31.04 6.16 -21.97
C GLY A 294 32.28 6.14 -22.85
N SER A 295 32.41 5.08 -23.64
CA SER A 295 33.34 5.06 -24.77
C SER A 295 32.83 6.10 -25.75
N GLY A 296 33.42 7.30 -25.67
CA GLY A 296 33.30 8.27 -26.74
C GLY A 296 33.91 7.71 -28.03
N HIS A 297 33.13 7.74 -29.07
CA HIS A 297 33.55 7.84 -30.45
C HIS A 297 32.55 8.71 -31.19
#